data_4e56b1b764b4cef9fa6ce76e6dab95ef
#
_entry.id   4e56b1b764b4cef9fa6ce76e6dab95ef
#
_cell.length_a   1.000
_cell.length_b   1.000
_cell.length_c   1.000
_cell.angle_alpha   90.00
_cell.angle_beta   90.00
_cell.angle_gamma   90.00
#
_symmetry.space_group_name_H-M   'P 1'
#
loop_
_entity.id
_entity.type
_entity.pdbx_description
1 polymer ?
#
loop_
_entity_poly.entity_id
_entity_poly.type
_entity_poly.pdbx_seq_one_letter_code
_entity_poly.pdbx_strand_id
1 'polypeptide(L)'
;MKTYTKTVISESEYKHIQHLHTSVFRVMVRESEQDGMLTVATAKYDHEPTEDEIMADYNASAEAVNRMALQQAQRQKIREIDAYNDSDSVNGFYINGAKVWVDAETRVKGVNGAKAKQTLGATTMSQWLGGQEFTLSPGMAVMLYAQIESYALDCQNVTEAHKSAVLALNTVEEVEAYDITEGYPEMLSFTI
;
A
#
# COMPACT_ATOMS: atom_id res chain seq x y z
N MET A 1 -9.12 -35.48 -12.89
CA MET A 1 -9.18 -34.32 -12.00
C MET A 1 -8.46 -33.16 -12.69
N LYS A 2 -9.22 -32.14 -13.12
CA LYS A 2 -8.66 -30.95 -13.79
C LYS A 2 -7.84 -30.15 -12.77
N THR A 3 -6.59 -29.88 -13.05
CA THR A 3 -5.72 -29.06 -12.21
C THR A 3 -5.27 -27.85 -12.99
N TYR A 4 -5.71 -26.67 -12.59
CA TYR A 4 -5.20 -25.42 -13.14
C TYR A 4 -3.93 -25.07 -12.39
N THR A 5 -2.82 -25.01 -13.10
CA THR A 5 -1.57 -24.53 -12.53
C THR A 5 -1.26 -23.15 -13.14
N LYS A 6 -1.20 -22.13 -12.33
CA LYS A 6 -0.66 -20.85 -12.73
C LYS A 6 0.82 -20.83 -12.40
N THR A 7 1.64 -20.53 -13.37
CA THR A 7 3.06 -20.28 -13.17
C THR A 7 3.41 -18.95 -13.83
N VAL A 8 3.96 -18.02 -13.06
CA VAL A 8 4.62 -16.85 -13.62
C VAL A 8 6.03 -17.29 -13.97
N ILE A 9 6.40 -17.18 -15.24
CA ILE A 9 7.65 -17.73 -15.76
C ILE A 9 8.32 -16.73 -16.69
N SER A 10 9.63 -16.80 -16.78
CA SER A 10 10.40 -16.09 -17.79
C SER A 10 10.13 -16.65 -19.19
N GLU A 11 10.43 -15.87 -20.23
CA GLU A 11 10.28 -16.31 -21.62
C GLU A 11 11.08 -17.60 -21.94
N SER A 12 12.23 -17.78 -21.30
CA SER A 12 13.04 -18.99 -21.46
C SER A 12 12.39 -20.23 -20.81
N GLU A 13 11.76 -20.07 -19.66
CA GLU A 13 11.02 -21.13 -18.97
C GLU A 13 9.74 -21.50 -19.73
N TYR A 14 9.09 -20.52 -20.36
CA TYR A 14 7.93 -20.76 -21.23
C TYR A 14 8.26 -21.69 -22.40
N LYS A 15 9.36 -21.45 -23.11
CA LYS A 15 9.80 -22.34 -24.21
C LYS A 15 10.07 -23.75 -23.73
N HIS A 16 10.56 -23.92 -22.51
CA HIS A 16 10.79 -25.23 -21.90
C HIS A 16 9.47 -25.94 -21.55
N ILE A 17 8.49 -25.21 -21.04
CA ILE A 17 7.17 -25.74 -20.67
C ILE A 17 6.40 -26.16 -21.93
N GLN A 18 6.47 -25.44 -23.03
CA GLN A 18 5.86 -25.87 -24.31
C GLN A 18 6.29 -27.28 -24.71
N HIS A 19 7.53 -27.66 -24.46
CA HIS A 19 8.05 -29.00 -24.73
C HIS A 19 7.47 -30.08 -23.81
N LEU A 20 7.13 -29.73 -22.57
CA LEU A 20 6.54 -30.66 -21.62
C LEU A 20 5.04 -30.91 -21.86
N HIS A 21 4.37 -30.03 -22.58
CA HIS A 21 2.93 -30.15 -22.87
C HIS A 21 2.59 -31.22 -23.88
N THR A 22 3.52 -31.66 -24.70
CA THR A 22 3.30 -32.71 -25.70
C THR A 22 3.33 -34.13 -25.15
N SER A 23 3.76 -34.32 -23.90
CA SER A 23 3.94 -35.65 -23.30
C SER A 23 2.90 -36.06 -22.26
N VAL A 24 1.99 -35.16 -21.90
CA VAL A 24 0.94 -35.42 -20.89
C VAL A 24 -0.26 -34.56 -21.28
N PHE A 25 -1.46 -35.04 -21.45
CA PHE A 25 -2.66 -34.26 -21.81
C PHE A 25 -2.81 -32.94 -21.02
N ARG A 26 -1.81 -32.09 -21.19
CA ARG A 26 -1.72 -30.77 -20.57
C ARG A 26 -1.69 -29.75 -21.69
N VAL A 27 -2.70 -28.92 -21.76
CA VAL A 27 -2.87 -27.91 -22.79
C VAL A 27 -2.72 -26.54 -22.15
N MET A 28 -1.93 -25.68 -22.80
CA MET A 28 -1.90 -24.27 -22.43
C MET A 28 -3.21 -23.64 -22.91
N VAL A 29 -3.99 -23.13 -21.95
CA VAL A 29 -5.30 -22.56 -22.25
C VAL A 29 -5.26 -21.03 -22.32
N ARG A 30 -4.24 -20.38 -21.77
CA ARG A 30 -4.07 -18.94 -21.88
C ARG A 30 -2.65 -18.50 -21.53
N GLU A 31 -2.21 -17.44 -22.20
CA GLU A 31 -0.99 -16.69 -21.87
C GLU A 31 -1.30 -15.20 -21.73
N SER A 32 -0.60 -14.52 -20.87
CA SER A 32 -0.57 -13.06 -20.79
C SER A 32 0.82 -12.61 -20.41
N GLU A 33 1.31 -11.55 -21.04
CA GLU A 33 2.58 -10.91 -20.70
C GLU A 33 2.32 -9.61 -19.94
N GLN A 34 3.03 -9.45 -18.84
CA GLN A 34 3.01 -8.21 -18.07
C GLN A 34 4.41 -7.99 -17.46
N ASP A 35 4.98 -6.81 -17.69
CA ASP A 35 6.29 -6.42 -17.14
C ASP A 35 7.44 -7.38 -17.52
N GLY A 36 7.41 -7.95 -18.73
CA GLY A 36 8.40 -8.93 -19.18
C GLY A 36 8.28 -10.31 -18.51
N MET A 37 7.20 -10.53 -17.75
CA MET A 37 6.88 -11.82 -17.14
C MET A 37 5.67 -12.44 -17.81
N LEU A 38 5.83 -13.68 -18.29
CA LEU A 38 4.76 -14.43 -18.92
C LEU A 38 3.98 -15.23 -17.87
N THR A 39 2.66 -15.03 -17.85
CA THR A 39 1.75 -15.85 -17.05
C THR A 39 1.06 -16.86 -17.96
N VAL A 40 1.20 -18.13 -17.64
CA VAL A 40 0.60 -19.22 -18.41
C VAL A 40 -0.41 -19.96 -17.53
N ALA A 41 -1.63 -20.10 -18.02
CA ALA A 41 -2.62 -20.99 -17.45
C ALA A 41 -2.64 -22.30 -18.24
N THR A 42 -2.49 -23.43 -17.55
CA THR A 42 -2.53 -24.76 -18.15
C THR A 42 -3.65 -25.59 -17.55
N ALA A 43 -4.36 -26.33 -18.39
CA ALA A 43 -5.31 -27.36 -17.97
C ALA A 43 -4.70 -28.75 -18.17
N LYS A 44 -4.81 -29.60 -17.16
CA LYS A 44 -4.39 -31.01 -17.24
C LYS A 44 -5.62 -31.89 -17.29
N TYR A 45 -5.68 -32.71 -18.34
CA TYR A 45 -6.77 -33.68 -18.56
C TYR A 45 -6.28 -35.10 -18.24
N ASP A 46 -7.18 -35.98 -17.94
CA ASP A 46 -6.97 -37.45 -17.80
C ASP A 46 -7.22 -38.22 -19.10
N HIS A 47 -7.62 -37.50 -20.15
CA HIS A 47 -7.86 -37.97 -21.52
C HIS A 47 -7.41 -36.91 -22.52
N GLU A 48 -7.43 -37.23 -23.81
CA GLU A 48 -7.23 -36.27 -24.89
C GLU A 48 -8.43 -35.32 -24.96
N PRO A 49 -8.21 -33.98 -24.70
CA PRO A 49 -9.31 -33.03 -24.61
C PRO A 49 -9.87 -32.69 -26.00
N THR A 50 -11.18 -32.49 -26.06
CA THR A 50 -11.84 -31.91 -27.24
C THR A 50 -11.60 -30.40 -27.35
N GLU A 51 -11.82 -29.84 -28.55
CA GLU A 51 -11.74 -28.38 -28.75
C GLU A 51 -12.70 -27.60 -27.83
N ASP A 52 -13.91 -28.12 -27.60
CA ASP A 52 -14.91 -27.51 -26.73
C ASP A 52 -14.44 -27.49 -25.26
N GLU A 53 -13.78 -28.54 -24.78
CA GLU A 53 -13.21 -28.58 -23.44
C GLU A 53 -12.06 -27.60 -23.29
N ILE A 54 -11.19 -27.51 -24.30
CA ILE A 54 -10.08 -26.54 -24.31
C ILE A 54 -10.63 -25.11 -24.31
N MET A 55 -11.65 -24.83 -25.12
CA MET A 55 -12.26 -23.50 -25.21
C MET A 55 -12.98 -23.13 -23.92
N ALA A 56 -13.68 -24.08 -23.28
CA ALA A 56 -14.31 -23.86 -21.98
C ALA A 56 -13.27 -23.52 -20.91
N ASP A 57 -12.15 -24.22 -20.87
CA ASP A 57 -11.07 -23.98 -19.93
C ASP A 57 -10.31 -22.69 -20.24
N TYR A 58 -10.16 -22.33 -21.54
CA TYR A 58 -9.64 -21.03 -21.96
C TYR A 58 -10.49 -19.88 -21.41
N ASN A 59 -11.81 -19.97 -21.58
CA ASN A 59 -12.74 -18.95 -21.08
C ASN A 59 -12.72 -18.87 -19.54
N ALA A 60 -12.74 -20.01 -18.86
CA ALA A 60 -12.65 -20.06 -17.39
C ALA A 60 -11.31 -19.50 -16.85
N SER A 61 -10.20 -19.74 -17.58
CA SER A 61 -8.89 -19.22 -17.21
C SER A 61 -8.76 -17.70 -17.39
N ALA A 62 -9.55 -17.11 -18.30
CA ALA A 62 -9.56 -15.67 -18.51
C ALA A 62 -9.93 -14.91 -17.25
N GLU A 63 -11.01 -15.31 -16.58
CA GLU A 63 -11.43 -14.67 -15.33
C GLU A 63 -10.39 -14.83 -14.21
N ALA A 64 -9.76 -16.01 -14.13
CA ALA A 64 -8.72 -16.25 -13.14
C ALA A 64 -7.49 -15.37 -13.38
N VAL A 65 -7.04 -15.23 -14.62
CA VAL A 65 -5.90 -14.36 -14.99
C VAL A 65 -6.22 -12.90 -14.72
N ASN A 66 -7.39 -12.42 -15.14
CA ASN A 66 -7.81 -11.04 -14.92
C ASN A 66 -7.92 -10.71 -13.42
N ARG A 67 -8.52 -11.61 -12.64
CA ARG A 67 -8.62 -11.47 -11.18
C ARG A 67 -7.25 -11.36 -10.51
N MET A 68 -6.28 -12.10 -11.00
CA MET A 68 -4.94 -12.07 -10.42
C MET A 68 -4.16 -10.83 -10.84
N ALA A 69 -4.32 -10.34 -12.07
CA ALA A 69 -3.76 -9.07 -12.51
C ALA A 69 -4.33 -7.92 -11.66
N LEU A 70 -5.66 -7.90 -11.46
CA LEU A 70 -6.31 -6.94 -10.60
C LEU A 70 -5.77 -6.99 -9.15
N GLN A 71 -5.68 -8.18 -8.56
CA GLN A 71 -5.13 -8.31 -7.20
C GLN A 71 -3.67 -7.86 -7.10
N GLN A 72 -2.87 -8.05 -8.14
CA GLN A 72 -1.49 -7.57 -8.18
C GLN A 72 -1.45 -6.05 -8.26
N ALA A 73 -2.24 -5.43 -9.14
CA ALA A 73 -2.36 -3.98 -9.25
C ALA A 73 -2.82 -3.34 -7.93
N GLN A 74 -3.86 -3.92 -7.29
CA GLN A 74 -4.35 -3.47 -5.98
C GLN A 74 -3.25 -3.52 -4.90
N ARG A 75 -2.49 -4.62 -4.81
CA ARG A 75 -1.37 -4.73 -3.85
C ARG A 75 -0.27 -3.72 -4.12
N GLN A 76 0.02 -3.46 -5.39
CA GLN A 76 1.01 -2.45 -5.76
C GLN A 76 0.53 -1.05 -5.36
N LYS A 77 -0.72 -0.70 -5.69
CA LYS A 77 -1.31 0.60 -5.33
C LYS A 77 -1.37 0.80 -3.81
N ILE A 78 -1.67 -0.25 -3.04
CA ILE A 78 -1.63 -0.19 -1.57
C ILE A 78 -0.22 0.15 -1.06
N ARG A 79 0.83 -0.44 -1.65
CA ARG A 79 2.22 -0.07 -1.28
C ARG A 79 2.53 1.40 -1.62
N GLU A 80 2.00 1.92 -2.72
CA GLU A 80 2.14 3.33 -3.09
C GLU A 80 1.43 4.25 -2.09
N ILE A 81 0.22 3.87 -1.64
CA ILE A 81 -0.53 4.58 -0.59
C ILE A 81 0.26 4.61 0.72
N ASP A 82 0.80 3.46 1.16
CA ASP A 82 1.64 3.39 2.37
C ASP A 82 2.89 4.26 2.22
N ALA A 83 3.58 4.18 1.09
CA ALA A 83 4.76 5.00 0.82
C ALA A 83 4.44 6.50 0.77
N TYR A 84 3.27 6.89 0.23
CA TYR A 84 2.83 8.28 0.23
C TYR A 84 2.52 8.78 1.64
N ASN A 85 1.81 7.98 2.45
CA ASN A 85 1.56 8.29 3.86
C ASN A 85 2.87 8.47 4.66
N ASP A 86 3.91 7.68 4.35
CA ASP A 86 5.21 7.77 5.01
C ASP A 86 6.12 8.87 4.42
N SER A 87 5.68 9.52 3.35
CA SER A 87 6.47 10.55 2.66
C SER A 87 6.41 11.91 3.36
N ASP A 88 7.34 12.77 2.99
CA ASP A 88 7.36 14.18 3.40
C ASP A 88 6.13 14.98 2.94
N SER A 89 5.32 14.45 2.04
CA SER A 89 4.06 15.08 1.62
C SER A 89 2.96 14.98 2.68
N VAL A 90 3.04 13.96 3.55
CA VAL A 90 2.08 13.71 4.63
C VAL A 90 2.74 13.83 6.00
N ASN A 91 3.91 13.21 6.17
CA ASN A 91 4.65 13.22 7.44
C ASN A 91 5.40 14.55 7.62
N GLY A 92 4.70 15.54 8.08
CA GLY A 92 5.31 16.85 8.33
C GLY A 92 4.37 17.83 9.00
N PHE A 93 4.97 18.79 9.68
CA PHE A 93 4.34 20.01 10.16
C PHE A 93 5.41 21.11 10.22
N TYR A 94 4.99 22.34 10.37
CA TYR A 94 5.91 23.48 10.44
C TYR A 94 5.96 24.05 11.84
N ILE A 95 7.18 24.34 12.34
CA ILE A 95 7.41 25.15 13.54
C ILE A 95 8.27 26.33 13.12
N ASN A 96 7.76 27.55 13.29
CA ASN A 96 8.43 28.80 12.91
C ASN A 96 8.95 28.74 11.45
N GLY A 97 8.19 28.11 10.54
CA GLY A 97 8.53 27.94 9.12
C GLY A 97 9.48 26.79 8.79
N ALA A 98 10.06 26.13 9.78
CA ALA A 98 10.89 24.94 9.56
C ALA A 98 10.01 23.68 9.56
N LYS A 99 10.17 22.82 8.53
CA LYS A 99 9.48 21.55 8.44
C LYS A 99 10.07 20.54 9.41
N VAL A 100 9.22 19.91 10.19
CA VAL A 100 9.59 18.94 11.23
C VAL A 100 8.64 17.75 11.16
N TRP A 101 9.14 16.58 11.49
CA TRP A 101 8.31 15.40 11.76
C TRP A 101 8.72 14.77 13.10
N VAL A 102 7.74 14.21 13.79
CA VAL A 102 7.93 13.53 15.08
C VAL A 102 7.20 12.20 15.05
N ASP A 103 7.96 11.12 15.17
CA ASP A 103 7.39 9.76 15.20
C ASP A 103 6.45 9.55 16.39
N ALA A 104 5.61 8.50 16.30
CA ALA A 104 4.58 8.20 17.30
C ALA A 104 5.15 8.01 18.71
N GLU A 105 6.32 7.34 18.84
CA GLU A 105 6.95 7.10 20.14
C GLU A 105 7.40 8.42 20.79
N THR A 106 8.02 9.30 19.99
CA THR A 106 8.46 10.63 20.44
C THR A 106 7.27 11.51 20.81
N ARG A 107 6.16 11.45 20.08
CA ARG A 107 4.92 12.16 20.42
C ARG A 107 4.39 11.73 21.78
N VAL A 108 4.28 10.42 22.02
CA VAL A 108 3.81 9.85 23.31
C VAL A 108 4.74 10.26 24.46
N LYS A 109 6.06 10.17 24.28
CA LYS A 109 7.05 10.64 25.27
C LYS A 109 6.92 12.13 25.55
N GLY A 110 6.72 12.93 24.51
CA GLY A 110 6.52 14.37 24.61
C GLY A 110 5.30 14.75 25.44
N VAL A 111 4.13 14.15 25.15
CA VAL A 111 2.90 14.36 25.93
C VAL A 111 3.11 13.98 27.40
N ASN A 112 3.65 12.79 27.66
CA ASN A 112 3.84 12.29 29.02
C ASN A 112 4.85 13.16 29.81
N GLY A 113 5.94 13.57 29.17
CA GLY A 113 6.92 14.48 29.75
C GLY A 113 6.33 15.86 30.08
N ALA A 114 5.53 16.41 29.17
CA ALA A 114 4.83 17.68 29.40
C ALA A 114 3.82 17.60 30.56
N LYS A 115 3.02 16.54 30.61
CA LYS A 115 2.10 16.30 31.72
C LYS A 115 2.81 16.13 33.06
N ALA A 116 3.94 15.42 33.10
CA ALA A 116 4.76 15.28 34.29
C ALA A 116 5.31 16.64 34.78
N LYS A 117 5.85 17.46 33.86
CA LYS A 117 6.30 18.82 34.17
C LYS A 117 5.17 19.71 34.69
N GLN A 118 3.99 19.61 34.10
CA GLN A 118 2.78 20.35 34.57
C GLN A 118 2.39 19.93 35.98
N THR A 119 2.38 18.64 36.27
CA THR A 119 2.06 18.11 37.62
C THR A 119 3.06 18.57 38.66
N LEU A 120 4.33 18.73 38.28
CA LEU A 120 5.38 19.24 39.18
C LEU A 120 5.38 20.78 39.30
N GLY A 121 4.43 21.48 38.70
CA GLY A 121 4.31 22.93 38.76
C GLY A 121 5.35 23.69 37.95
N ALA A 122 6.02 23.05 36.97
CA ALA A 122 6.94 23.72 36.10
C ALA A 122 6.21 24.75 35.21
N THR A 123 6.77 25.94 35.06
CA THR A 123 6.22 27.01 34.23
C THR A 123 6.74 26.93 32.78
N THR A 124 7.93 26.34 32.59
CA THR A 124 8.57 26.16 31.30
C THR A 124 9.19 24.76 31.19
N MET A 125 9.37 24.31 29.95
CA MET A 125 10.12 23.11 29.60
C MET A 125 10.83 23.32 28.27
N SER A 126 12.00 22.70 28.10
CA SER A 126 12.68 22.62 26.81
C SER A 126 12.28 21.34 26.09
N GLN A 127 12.09 21.44 24.79
CA GLN A 127 11.78 20.35 23.88
C GLN A 127 12.63 20.43 22.63
N TRP A 128 13.26 19.33 22.23
CA TRP A 128 14.00 19.24 20.96
C TRP A 128 13.09 18.64 19.90
N LEU A 129 12.87 19.37 18.80
CA LEU A 129 12.08 18.93 17.66
C LEU A 129 12.84 19.31 16.38
N GLY A 130 13.05 18.36 15.47
CA GLY A 130 13.77 18.60 14.22
C GLY A 130 15.18 19.17 14.38
N GLY A 131 15.87 18.84 15.48
CA GLY A 131 17.22 19.36 15.76
C GLY A 131 17.26 20.77 16.35
N GLN A 132 16.12 21.37 16.66
CA GLN A 132 16.01 22.68 17.28
C GLN A 132 15.43 22.57 18.70
N GLU A 133 15.93 23.41 19.62
CA GLU A 133 15.40 23.51 20.96
C GLU A 133 14.31 24.59 21.02
N PHE A 134 13.17 24.22 21.59
CA PHE A 134 12.04 25.09 21.85
C PHE A 134 11.77 25.16 23.34
N THR A 135 11.54 26.37 23.86
CA THR A 135 11.11 26.58 25.25
C THR A 135 9.66 27.02 25.27
N LEU A 136 8.81 26.20 25.88
CA LEU A 136 7.36 26.44 25.96
C LEU A 136 6.82 26.05 27.32
N SER A 137 5.58 26.47 27.64
CA SER A 137 4.93 25.97 28.84
C SER A 137 4.51 24.51 28.68
N PRO A 138 4.46 23.70 29.75
CA PRO A 138 3.99 22.34 29.68
C PRO A 138 2.57 22.21 29.09
N GLY A 139 1.68 23.16 29.34
CA GLY A 139 0.35 23.21 28.76
C GLY A 139 0.37 23.39 27.24
N MET A 140 1.21 24.30 26.72
CA MET A 140 1.40 24.47 25.27
C MET A 140 1.99 23.21 24.65
N ALA A 141 2.95 22.55 25.30
CA ALA A 141 3.51 21.28 24.80
C ALA A 141 2.44 20.20 24.68
N VAL A 142 1.57 20.03 25.68
CA VAL A 142 0.45 19.08 25.61
C VAL A 142 -0.47 19.39 24.43
N MET A 143 -0.82 20.67 24.21
CA MET A 143 -1.69 21.08 23.11
C MET A 143 -1.02 20.83 21.75
N LEU A 144 0.27 21.18 21.60
CA LEU A 144 1.03 20.94 20.39
C LEU A 144 1.01 19.47 20.00
N TYR A 145 1.38 18.59 20.93
CA TYR A 145 1.38 17.16 20.67
C TYR A 145 -0.02 16.59 20.41
N ALA A 146 -1.05 17.09 21.08
CA ALA A 146 -2.42 16.67 20.83
C ALA A 146 -2.88 17.03 19.40
N GLN A 147 -2.51 18.21 18.90
CA GLN A 147 -2.81 18.61 17.52
C GLN A 147 -2.05 17.76 16.50
N ILE A 148 -0.75 17.48 16.74
CA ILE A 148 0.04 16.60 15.86
C ILE A 148 -0.54 15.18 15.85
N GLU A 149 -0.98 14.66 16.99
CA GLU A 149 -1.58 13.33 17.08
C GLU A 149 -2.93 13.27 16.35
N SER A 150 -3.77 14.32 16.49
CA SER A 150 -5.03 14.42 15.73
C SER A 150 -4.75 14.45 14.23
N TYR A 151 -3.81 15.26 13.77
CA TYR A 151 -3.38 15.31 12.37
C TYR A 151 -2.92 13.94 11.86
N ALA A 152 -2.06 13.26 12.63
CA ALA A 152 -1.57 11.93 12.26
C ALA A 152 -2.70 10.90 12.15
N LEU A 153 -3.68 10.96 13.06
CA LEU A 153 -4.86 10.10 13.01
C LEU A 153 -5.73 10.39 11.77
N ASP A 154 -5.91 11.67 11.43
CA ASP A 154 -6.68 12.06 10.24
C ASP A 154 -5.98 11.59 8.96
N CYS A 155 -4.66 11.72 8.86
CA CYS A 155 -3.87 11.18 7.76
C CYS A 155 -4.02 9.65 7.65
N GLN A 156 -3.95 8.93 8.78
CA GLN A 156 -4.15 7.49 8.80
C GLN A 156 -5.55 7.09 8.33
N ASN A 157 -6.58 7.82 8.75
CA ASN A 157 -7.96 7.57 8.31
C ASN A 157 -8.11 7.73 6.79
N VAL A 158 -7.49 8.75 6.19
CA VAL A 158 -7.47 8.95 4.73
C VAL A 158 -6.73 7.81 4.04
N THR A 159 -5.57 7.41 4.56
CA THR A 159 -4.79 6.27 4.06
C THR A 159 -5.63 4.98 4.03
N GLU A 160 -6.33 4.66 5.11
CA GLU A 160 -7.18 3.46 5.16
C GLU A 160 -8.42 3.59 4.24
N ALA A 161 -8.96 4.80 4.07
CA ALA A 161 -10.03 5.06 3.09
C ALA A 161 -9.55 4.81 1.65
N HIS A 162 -8.36 5.28 1.28
CA HIS A 162 -7.75 5.01 -0.02
C HIS A 162 -7.54 3.51 -0.25
N LYS A 163 -6.99 2.78 0.72
CA LYS A 163 -6.81 1.32 0.62
C LYS A 163 -8.14 0.60 0.39
N SER A 164 -9.17 0.99 1.14
CA SER A 164 -10.52 0.43 0.98
C SER A 164 -11.11 0.74 -0.39
N ALA A 165 -10.94 1.96 -0.89
CA ALA A 165 -11.41 2.37 -2.21
C ALA A 165 -10.71 1.57 -3.32
N VAL A 166 -9.38 1.43 -3.26
CA VAL A 166 -8.60 0.64 -4.22
C VAL A 166 -9.03 -0.83 -4.25
N LEU A 167 -9.30 -1.42 -3.08
CA LEU A 167 -9.78 -2.81 -2.99
C LEU A 167 -11.20 -3.01 -3.55
N ALA A 168 -11.99 -1.95 -3.67
CA ALA A 168 -13.34 -1.99 -4.25
C ALA A 168 -13.36 -1.81 -5.78
N LEU A 169 -12.24 -1.40 -6.40
CA LEU A 169 -12.12 -1.26 -7.85
C LEU A 169 -12.11 -2.64 -8.53
N ASN A 170 -12.65 -2.69 -9.74
CA ASN A 170 -12.90 -3.95 -10.42
C ASN A 170 -12.02 -4.18 -11.67
N THR A 171 -11.26 -3.18 -12.10
CA THR A 171 -10.37 -3.27 -13.25
C THR A 171 -8.96 -2.78 -12.91
N VAL A 172 -7.96 -3.25 -13.65
CA VAL A 172 -6.57 -2.82 -13.48
C VAL A 172 -6.45 -1.33 -13.84
N GLU A 173 -7.11 -0.89 -14.88
CA GLU A 173 -7.09 0.49 -15.36
C GLU A 173 -7.63 1.47 -14.31
N GLU A 174 -8.72 1.11 -13.62
CA GLU A 174 -9.26 1.92 -12.51
C GLU A 174 -8.26 2.02 -11.37
N VAL A 175 -7.60 0.90 -11.02
CA VAL A 175 -6.59 0.88 -9.94
C VAL A 175 -5.38 1.72 -10.31
N GLU A 176 -4.86 1.61 -11.53
CA GLU A 176 -3.70 2.38 -11.99
C GLU A 176 -4.00 3.88 -12.03
N ALA A 177 -5.20 4.27 -12.50
CA ALA A 177 -5.65 5.66 -12.58
C ALA A 177 -6.04 6.28 -11.24
N TYR A 178 -6.12 5.49 -10.16
CA TYR A 178 -6.57 5.97 -8.86
C TYR A 178 -5.57 6.97 -8.25
N ASP A 179 -6.07 8.18 -7.92
CA ASP A 179 -5.28 9.23 -7.28
C ASP A 179 -5.21 8.98 -5.76
N ILE A 180 -4.00 8.79 -5.27
CA ILE A 180 -3.71 8.51 -3.86
C ILE A 180 -3.39 9.77 -3.05
N THR A 181 -3.39 10.95 -3.67
CA THR A 181 -2.92 12.19 -3.04
C THR A 181 -4.02 13.05 -2.45
N GLU A 182 -5.27 12.78 -2.80
CA GLU A 182 -6.41 13.57 -2.40
C GLU A 182 -6.87 13.29 -0.95
N GLY A 183 -7.51 14.26 -0.34
CA GLY A 183 -8.20 14.11 0.94
C GLY A 183 -7.32 14.18 2.18
N TYR A 184 -5.99 14.20 2.06
CA TYR A 184 -5.12 14.40 3.22
C TYR A 184 -5.27 15.82 3.78
N PRO A 185 -5.26 15.98 5.12
CA PRO A 185 -5.37 17.30 5.73
C PRO A 185 -4.16 18.17 5.43
N GLU A 186 -4.35 19.47 5.42
CA GLU A 186 -3.25 20.42 5.30
C GLU A 186 -2.26 20.27 6.47
N MET A 187 -0.97 20.36 6.18
CA MET A 187 0.07 20.30 7.20
C MET A 187 -0.10 21.40 8.24
N LEU A 188 0.00 21.03 9.50
CA LEU A 188 -0.07 21.97 10.60
C LEU A 188 1.10 22.94 10.57
N SER A 189 0.86 24.19 11.01
CA SER A 189 1.89 25.22 11.17
C SER A 189 1.75 25.87 12.54
N PHE A 190 2.87 25.88 13.28
CA PHE A 190 2.94 26.43 14.62
C PHE A 190 3.92 27.60 14.67
N THR A 191 3.55 28.62 15.41
CA THR A 191 4.45 29.72 15.82
C THR A 191 4.64 29.63 17.32
N ILE A 192 5.85 29.44 17.77
CA ILE A 192 6.21 29.23 19.17
C ILE A 192 7.24 30.28 19.59
#